data_54c50af5fd70a148a9cde7957093d4fa
#
_entry.id   54c50af5fd70a148a9cde7957093d4fa
#
_cell.length_a   1.000
_cell.length_b   1.000
_cell.length_c   1.000
_cell.angle_alpha   90.00
_cell.angle_beta   90.00
_cell.angle_gamma   90.00
#
_symmetry.space_group_name_H-M   'P 1'
#
loop_
_entity.id
_entity.type
_entity.pdbx_description
1 polymer ?
#
loop_
_entity_poly.entity_id
_entity_poly.type
_entity_poly.pdbx_seq_one_letter_code
_entity_poly.pdbx_strand_id
1 'polypeptide(L)'
;EALGIARGVGTLCLGGPGGRSFRLEPGDVVVLPAGTAHCCEGAEGDFLVIGAYPPGQTWDVLRGDAADRPDADLRIARLPMPGTDPVGGQGGPVLDKWR
;
A
#
# COMPACT_ATOMS: atom_id res chain seq x y z
N GLU A 1 -3.68 -1.21 -2.09
CA GLU A 1 -2.60 -1.10 -3.08
C GLU A 1 -1.54 -2.17 -2.85
N ALA A 2 -1.06 -2.79 -3.92
CA ALA A 2 0.10 -3.66 -3.87
C ALA A 2 1.30 -2.93 -4.47
N LEU A 3 2.45 -3.02 -3.81
CA LEU A 3 3.70 -2.43 -4.26
C LEU A 3 4.71 -3.55 -4.49
N GLY A 4 5.11 -3.75 -5.74
CA GLY A 4 6.13 -4.74 -6.11
C GLY A 4 7.46 -4.06 -6.41
N ILE A 5 8.53 -4.57 -5.87
CA ILE A 5 9.87 -4.02 -6.11
C ILE A 5 10.49 -4.73 -7.31
N ALA A 6 10.70 -3.99 -8.38
CA ALA A 6 11.24 -4.53 -9.63
C ALA A 6 12.75 -4.34 -9.74
N ARG A 7 13.30 -3.28 -9.15
CA ARG A 7 14.70 -2.90 -9.31
C ARG A 7 15.14 -2.03 -8.13
N GLY A 8 16.43 -2.13 -7.77
CA GLY A 8 17.01 -1.31 -6.72
C GLY A 8 16.56 -1.69 -5.32
N VAL A 9 17.01 -0.90 -4.35
CA VAL A 9 16.70 -1.10 -2.93
C VAL A 9 16.17 0.21 -2.38
N GLY A 10 15.12 0.15 -1.58
CA GLY A 10 14.57 1.33 -0.94
C GLY A 10 14.12 1.05 0.47
N THR A 11 14.01 2.12 1.26
CA THR A 11 13.43 2.07 2.60
C THR A 11 12.10 2.81 2.58
N LEU A 12 11.03 2.10 2.90
CA LEU A 12 9.69 2.68 2.96
C LEU A 12 9.23 2.77 4.41
N CYS A 13 8.68 3.92 4.77
CA CYS A 13 7.99 4.10 6.04
C CYS A 13 6.50 3.84 5.81
N LEU A 14 5.93 2.94 6.57
CA LEU A 14 4.52 2.57 6.48
C LEU A 14 3.81 2.97 7.76
N GLY A 15 2.62 3.55 7.62
CA GLY A 15 1.79 3.97 8.75
C GLY A 15 1.96 5.43 9.15
N GLY A 16 2.58 6.27 8.31
CA GLY A 16 2.77 7.70 8.56
C GLY A 16 3.81 8.00 9.63
N PRO A 17 3.79 9.21 10.21
CA PRO A 17 4.69 9.57 11.31
C PRO A 17 4.52 8.60 12.48
N GLY A 18 5.62 8.07 12.99
CA GLY A 18 5.59 7.04 14.03
C GLY A 18 5.32 5.62 13.51
N GLY A 19 5.20 5.44 12.20
CA GLY A 19 5.08 4.13 11.58
C GLY A 19 6.40 3.36 11.58
N ARG A 20 6.44 2.26 10.84
CA ARG A 20 7.62 1.41 10.74
C ARG A 20 8.30 1.58 9.40
N SER A 21 9.63 1.51 9.41
CA SER A 21 10.44 1.53 8.20
C SER A 21 10.88 0.12 7.82
N PHE A 22 10.81 -0.18 6.53
CA PHE A 22 11.18 -1.48 5.97
C PHE A 22 12.14 -1.28 4.81
N ARG A 23 13.24 -2.04 4.80
CA ARG A 23 14.11 -2.12 3.65
C ARG A 23 13.55 -3.15 2.68
N LEU A 24 13.32 -2.70 1.44
CA LEU A 24 12.73 -3.53 0.39
C LEU A 24 13.71 -3.69 -0.76
N GLU A 25 13.72 -4.88 -1.35
CA GLU A 25 14.62 -5.23 -2.45
C GLU A 25 13.84 -5.98 -3.55
N PRO A 26 14.45 -6.21 -4.75
CA PRO A 26 13.74 -6.86 -5.83
C PRO A 26 13.16 -8.21 -5.43
N GLY A 27 11.91 -8.45 -5.82
CA GLY A 27 11.15 -9.62 -5.44
C GLY A 27 10.25 -9.43 -4.24
N ASP A 28 10.42 -8.34 -3.46
CA ASP A 28 9.52 -8.04 -2.36
C ASP A 28 8.22 -7.46 -2.86
N VAL A 29 7.13 -7.82 -2.19
CA VAL A 29 5.79 -7.25 -2.43
C VAL A 29 5.19 -6.83 -1.11
N VAL A 30 4.67 -5.62 -1.07
CA VAL A 30 3.96 -5.07 0.08
C VAL A 30 2.52 -4.82 -0.33
N VAL A 31 1.57 -5.29 0.48
CA VAL A 31 0.15 -5.04 0.23
C VAL A 31 -0.39 -4.16 1.35
N LEU A 32 -0.95 -3.03 0.96
CA LEU A 32 -1.40 -2.00 1.88
C LEU A 32 -2.93 -1.86 1.84
N PRO A 33 -3.60 -1.91 2.99
CA PRO A 33 -5.00 -1.52 3.05
C PRO A 33 -5.20 -0.05 2.66
N ALA A 34 -6.38 0.28 2.16
CA ALA A 34 -6.74 1.67 1.90
C ALA A 34 -6.58 2.49 3.18
N GLY A 35 -6.06 3.70 3.03
CA GLY A 35 -5.81 4.60 4.16
C GLY A 35 -4.47 4.42 4.85
N THR A 36 -3.69 3.40 4.51
CA THR A 36 -2.35 3.23 5.05
C THR A 36 -1.40 4.21 4.37
N ALA A 37 -0.80 5.11 5.15
CA ALA A 37 0.19 6.05 4.64
C ALA A 37 1.52 5.34 4.34
N HIS A 38 2.20 5.79 3.29
CA HIS A 38 3.53 5.28 2.97
C HIS A 38 4.38 6.37 2.32
N CYS A 39 5.67 6.31 2.56
CA CYS A 39 6.63 7.20 1.92
C CYS A 39 7.98 6.52 1.74
N CYS A 40 8.73 6.98 0.75
CA CYS A 40 10.09 6.50 0.52
C CYS A 40 11.07 7.39 1.29
N GLU A 41 11.83 6.78 2.19
CA GLU A 41 12.83 7.49 3.01
C GLU A 41 14.21 7.50 2.36
N GLY A 42 14.47 6.60 1.44
CA GLY A 42 15.73 6.53 0.71
C GLY A 42 15.69 5.42 -0.32
N ALA A 43 16.48 5.57 -1.38
CA ALA A 43 16.50 4.61 -2.48
C ALA A 43 17.86 4.59 -3.16
N GLU A 44 18.26 3.41 -3.66
CA GLU A 44 19.51 3.19 -4.38
C GLU A 44 19.26 2.26 -5.57
N GLY A 45 20.12 2.35 -6.60
CA GLY A 45 20.12 1.41 -7.72
C GLY A 45 18.90 1.49 -8.62
N ASP A 46 18.49 2.69 -9.01
CA ASP A 46 17.30 2.90 -9.87
C ASP A 46 16.05 2.24 -9.29
N PHE A 47 15.75 2.54 -8.06
CA PHE A 47 14.64 1.95 -7.34
C PHE A 47 13.34 2.09 -8.11
N LEU A 48 12.77 0.96 -8.53
CA LEU A 48 11.52 0.90 -9.30
C LEU A 48 10.48 0.12 -8.54
N VAL A 49 9.39 0.77 -8.24
CA VAL A 49 8.23 0.19 -7.54
C VAL A 49 7.05 0.20 -8.49
N ILE A 50 6.39 -0.95 -8.60
CA ILE A 50 5.19 -1.09 -9.43
C ILE A 50 3.99 -1.17 -8.51
N GLY A 51 3.06 -0.21 -8.66
CA GLY A 51 1.82 -0.19 -7.90
C GLY A 51 0.69 -0.88 -8.64
N ALA A 52 -0.16 -1.58 -7.91
CA ALA A 52 -1.35 -2.22 -8.45
C ALA A 52 -2.53 -2.03 -7.51
N TYR A 53 -3.72 -1.92 -8.10
CA TYR A 53 -4.98 -1.68 -7.38
C TYR A 53 -6.02 -2.72 -7.80
N PRO A 54 -7.01 -3.02 -6.95
CA PRO A 54 -8.11 -3.90 -7.34
C PRO A 54 -8.83 -3.36 -8.59
N PRO A 55 -9.32 -4.23 -9.47
CA PRO A 55 -10.05 -3.82 -10.66
C PRO A 55 -11.28 -2.98 -10.32
N GLY A 56 -11.56 -1.97 -11.15
CA GLY A 56 -12.76 -1.15 -11.01
C GLY A 56 -12.71 -0.09 -9.91
N GLN A 57 -11.61 0.05 -9.21
CA GLN A 57 -11.46 1.07 -8.18
C GLN A 57 -10.75 2.31 -8.72
N THR A 58 -11.23 3.46 -8.29
CA THR A 58 -10.56 4.74 -8.51
C THR A 58 -9.72 5.05 -7.28
N TRP A 59 -8.49 5.46 -7.49
CA TRP A 59 -7.58 5.81 -6.40
C TRP A 59 -7.37 7.32 -6.32
N ASP A 60 -7.04 7.78 -5.12
CA ASP A 60 -6.61 9.15 -4.88
C ASP A 60 -5.38 9.14 -3.96
N VAL A 61 -4.66 10.25 -3.97
CA VAL A 61 -3.49 10.42 -3.11
C VAL A 61 -3.76 11.60 -2.19
N LEU A 62 -3.76 11.32 -0.88
CA LEU A 62 -3.97 12.33 0.15
C LEU A 62 -2.66 12.56 0.90
N ARG A 63 -2.44 13.80 1.33
CA ARG A 63 -1.20 14.17 2.03
C ARG A 63 -1.33 14.14 3.56
N GLY A 64 -2.47 13.65 4.07
CA GLY A 64 -2.71 13.56 5.49
C GLY A 64 -3.19 14.85 6.13
N ASP A 65 -3.75 15.76 5.33
CA ASP A 65 -4.32 17.01 5.84
C ASP A 65 -5.57 16.74 6.67
N ALA A 66 -5.74 17.47 7.76
CA ALA A 66 -6.94 17.34 8.59
C ALA A 66 -8.22 17.64 7.81
N ALA A 67 -8.15 18.49 6.79
CA ALA A 67 -9.28 18.83 5.94
C ALA A 67 -9.77 17.65 5.08
N ASP A 68 -8.97 16.60 4.91
CA ASP A 68 -9.38 15.39 4.20
C ASP A 68 -10.42 14.58 4.98
N ARG A 69 -10.51 14.80 6.26
CA ARG A 69 -11.50 14.15 7.13
C ARG A 69 -12.78 15.02 7.25
N PRO A 70 -13.95 14.41 7.44
CA PRO A 70 -14.20 12.97 7.56
C PRO A 70 -14.41 12.25 6.21
N ASP A 71 -14.35 12.97 5.09
CA ASP A 71 -14.67 12.40 3.78
C ASP A 71 -13.77 11.22 3.40
N ALA A 72 -12.46 11.35 3.65
CA ALA A 72 -11.53 10.28 3.37
C ALA A 72 -11.83 9.04 4.22
N ASP A 73 -12.11 9.20 5.50
CA ASP A 73 -12.43 8.10 6.40
C ASP A 73 -13.71 7.37 5.95
N LEU A 74 -14.72 8.12 5.50
CA LEU A 74 -15.97 7.54 5.00
C LEU A 74 -15.75 6.76 3.69
N ARG A 75 -14.94 7.30 2.78
CA ARG A 75 -14.61 6.60 1.54
C ARG A 75 -13.86 5.32 1.80
N ILE A 76 -12.90 5.32 2.71
CA ILE A 76 -12.13 4.14 3.10
C ILE A 76 -13.05 3.08 3.70
N ALA A 77 -13.93 3.48 4.60
CA ALA A 77 -14.87 2.57 5.26
C ALA A 77 -15.85 1.91 4.28
N ARG A 78 -16.13 2.55 3.15
CA ARG A 78 -17.04 2.03 2.12
C ARG A 78 -16.37 1.12 1.11
N LEU A 79 -15.05 1.05 1.10
CA LEU A 79 -14.34 0.18 0.16
C LEU A 79 -14.59 -1.28 0.50
N PRO A 80 -14.95 -2.10 -0.49
CA PRO A 80 -15.10 -3.52 -0.25
C PRO A 80 -13.75 -4.18 0.01
N MET A 81 -13.74 -5.25 0.77
CA MET A 81 -12.56 -6.09 0.89
C MET A 81 -12.24 -6.72 -0.48
N PRO A 82 -10.95 -6.81 -0.85
CA PRO A 82 -10.58 -7.52 -2.07
C PRO A 82 -11.09 -8.95 -2.05
N GLY A 83 -11.58 -9.43 -3.18
CA GLY A 83 -12.02 -10.82 -3.32
C GLY A 83 -10.86 -11.81 -3.43
N THR A 84 -9.67 -11.32 -3.74
CA THR A 84 -8.47 -12.13 -3.88
C THR A 84 -7.26 -11.37 -3.32
N ASP A 85 -6.23 -12.12 -2.95
CA ASP A 85 -4.93 -11.57 -2.61
C ASP A 85 -4.16 -11.29 -3.92
N PRO A 86 -3.52 -10.11 -4.07
CA PRO A 86 -2.81 -9.78 -5.31
C PRO A 86 -1.60 -10.67 -5.60
N VAL A 87 -1.09 -11.38 -4.59
CA VAL A 87 0.04 -12.31 -4.74
C VAL A 87 -0.42 -13.76 -4.67
N GLY A 88 -1.20 -14.10 -3.65
CA GLY A 88 -1.63 -15.49 -3.38
C GLY A 88 -2.99 -15.86 -3.96
N GLY A 89 -3.67 -14.94 -4.65
CA GLY A 89 -4.99 -15.23 -5.22
C GLY A 89 -6.02 -15.53 -4.14
N GLN A 90 -6.80 -16.59 -4.32
CA GLN A 90 -7.86 -16.94 -3.39
C GLN A 90 -7.35 -17.49 -2.05
N GLY A 91 -6.12 -17.95 -1.98
CA GLY A 91 -5.52 -18.51 -0.77
C GLY A 91 -4.53 -17.60 -0.06
N GLY A 92 -4.43 -16.33 -0.46
CA GLY A 92 -3.41 -15.42 0.07
C GLY A 92 -3.77 -14.78 1.40
N PRO A 93 -2.75 -14.19 2.07
CA PRO A 93 -2.90 -13.64 3.43
C PRO A 93 -3.88 -12.49 3.57
N VAL A 94 -4.13 -11.73 2.50
CA VAL A 94 -5.10 -10.62 2.54
C VAL A 94 -6.47 -11.11 2.98
N LEU A 95 -6.89 -12.28 2.50
CA LEU A 95 -8.20 -12.83 2.83
C LEU A 95 -8.30 -13.29 4.28
N ASP A 96 -7.18 -13.69 4.89
CA ASP A 96 -7.12 -14.18 6.26
C ASP A 96 -6.80 -13.09 7.28
N LYS A 97 -5.93 -12.14 6.92
CA LYS A 97 -5.33 -11.18 7.86
C LYS A 97 -6.00 -9.82 7.91
N TRP A 98 -6.77 -9.46 6.89
CA TRP A 98 -7.40 -8.14 6.78
C TRP A 98 -8.83 -8.06 7.32
N ARG A 99 -9.23 -9.02 8.09
CA ARG A 99 -10.58 -9.05 8.67
C ARG A 99 -10.59 -8.66 10.13
#